data_370bdbc7f6f1101b67aa6bd52948158a
#
_entry.id   370bdbc7f6f1101b67aa6bd52948158a
#
_cell.length_a   1.000
_cell.length_b   1.000
_cell.length_c   1.000
_cell.angle_alpha   90.00
_cell.angle_beta   90.00
_cell.angle_gamma   90.00
#
_symmetry.space_group_name_H-M   'P 1'
#
loop_
_entity.id
_entity.type
_entity.pdbx_description
1 polymer ?
#
loop_
_entity_poly.entity_id
_entity_poly.type
_entity_poly.pdbx_seq_one_letter_code
_entity_poly.pdbx_strand_id
1 'polypeptide(L)'
;MKLPIPALDLATQLAEFDVWITPSLGEIKDTDKFRHQLDGVVRVFEILDTATQHFADAQHCRPAAISSQFVARIQALPDAEGQLLLESLASVLFLVTAKSDNNAKCQFPLFLRDHARWKSIPVAKVIGGTCQISEIAIPRELKSEKYLGIVAGLRNFPAQQERLLSEFVTFLLNSEDSVSQLWSIGFSFHALKAFGKERDLLTPLVVFQVRGSVAASGGHAPEELLRGRLSEWGLISGHDFNTNDVSLPDLLAITGKKESASIVREKSRAYDFVLPFKTPGWLPTIFIQSQYYAGDSGSVSHKNVDQTSTSRTSVRKLIPSARFLEYVDGAGYFSSLNGDLKTLLSMQTTKSFFQVRSAAIRLRRELQDIGFVTPLEIEHAVLRGRGRESEVLRSLVQDGYLPSSVKDGVCRAIEASFLSRTSQGRLQLREDRRIIARRYALMDLAANRGRQPASTDDQLKGALLIPGYGPFHGIKLDLLAKEAVKSFPALKADWSLPEVILGDIRWLCEQGLAMS
;
A
#
# COMPACT_ATOMS: atom_id res chain seq x y z
N MET A 1 -8.57 6.57 26.11
CA MET A 1 -10.02 6.20 25.98
C MET A 1 -10.06 5.01 25.05
N LYS A 2 -10.49 3.85 25.55
CA LYS A 2 -10.61 2.67 24.67
C LYS A 2 -11.71 2.85 23.64
N LEU A 3 -11.50 2.27 22.48
CA LEU A 3 -12.49 2.19 21.43
C LEU A 3 -13.56 1.15 21.82
N PRO A 4 -14.85 1.48 21.79
CA PRO A 4 -15.91 0.54 22.15
C PRO A 4 -15.96 -0.63 21.15
N ILE A 5 -16.32 -1.82 21.64
CA ILE A 5 -16.50 -3.01 20.80
C ILE A 5 -17.98 -3.10 20.43
N PRO A 6 -18.36 -2.86 19.16
CA PRO A 6 -19.76 -2.96 18.76
C PRO A 6 -20.19 -4.43 18.60
N ALA A 7 -21.42 -4.72 18.92
CA ALA A 7 -22.06 -6.00 18.59
C ALA A 7 -22.70 -5.88 17.19
N LEU A 8 -21.96 -6.21 16.14
CA LEU A 8 -22.45 -6.18 14.76
C LEU A 8 -22.68 -7.61 14.26
N ASP A 9 -23.85 -7.86 13.71
CA ASP A 9 -24.10 -9.10 12.98
C ASP A 9 -23.36 -9.12 11.61
N LEU A 10 -23.32 -10.27 10.98
CA LEU A 10 -22.60 -10.44 9.72
C LEU A 10 -23.17 -9.55 8.60
N ALA A 11 -24.48 -9.37 8.56
CA ALA A 11 -25.13 -8.54 7.53
C ALA A 11 -24.71 -7.07 7.66
N THR A 12 -24.72 -6.54 8.89
CA THR A 12 -24.24 -5.17 9.18
C THR A 12 -22.76 -5.01 8.89
N GLN A 13 -21.93 -6.03 9.17
CA GLN A 13 -20.51 -6.02 8.85
C GLN A 13 -20.26 -5.98 7.33
N LEU A 14 -21.01 -6.74 6.54
CA LEU A 14 -20.93 -6.71 5.08
C LEU A 14 -21.42 -5.37 4.52
N ALA A 15 -22.54 -4.85 5.03
CA ALA A 15 -23.02 -3.52 4.62
C ALA A 15 -22.02 -2.41 4.95
N GLU A 16 -21.33 -2.48 6.09
CA GLU A 16 -20.24 -1.56 6.42
C GLU A 16 -19.06 -1.74 5.47
N PHE A 17 -18.70 -2.99 5.15
CA PHE A 17 -17.63 -3.29 4.21
C PHE A 17 -17.88 -2.58 2.87
N ASP A 18 -19.09 -2.68 2.33
CA ASP A 18 -19.46 -2.09 1.04
C ASP A 18 -19.34 -0.56 1.02
N VAL A 19 -19.71 0.11 2.13
CA VAL A 19 -19.60 1.58 2.26
C VAL A 19 -18.15 2.03 2.37
N TRP A 20 -17.30 1.28 3.05
CA TRP A 20 -15.92 1.66 3.36
C TRP A 20 -14.89 0.99 2.45
N ILE A 21 -15.31 0.36 1.38
CA ILE A 21 -14.44 -0.27 0.40
C ILE A 21 -13.49 0.75 -0.22
N THR A 22 -12.26 0.32 -0.48
CA THR A 22 -11.28 1.10 -1.23
C THR A 22 -11.29 0.60 -2.68
N PRO A 23 -12.00 1.29 -3.59
CA PRO A 23 -12.19 0.81 -4.96
C PRO A 23 -10.90 0.81 -5.76
N SER A 24 -10.01 1.75 -5.46
CA SER A 24 -8.69 1.84 -6.08
C SER A 24 -7.70 2.47 -5.10
N LEU A 25 -6.52 1.88 -4.96
CA LEU A 25 -5.43 2.46 -4.17
C LEU A 25 -4.81 3.69 -4.86
N GLY A 26 -5.00 3.81 -6.18
CA GLY A 26 -4.56 4.98 -6.96
C GLY A 26 -5.32 6.26 -6.63
N GLU A 27 -6.58 6.17 -6.19
CA GLU A 27 -7.34 7.36 -5.77
C GLU A 27 -6.77 8.03 -4.51
N ILE A 28 -5.99 7.29 -3.72
CA ILE A 28 -5.41 7.82 -2.48
C ILE A 28 -4.03 8.46 -2.69
N LYS A 29 -3.30 8.14 -3.78
CA LYS A 29 -1.90 8.57 -3.93
C LYS A 29 -1.41 8.95 -5.34
N ASP A 30 -2.12 8.72 -6.45
CA ASP A 30 -1.42 8.56 -7.74
C ASP A 30 -1.85 9.41 -8.94
N THR A 31 -2.47 10.58 -8.75
CA THR A 31 -2.65 11.54 -9.87
C THR A 31 -1.32 11.96 -10.49
N ASP A 32 -0.28 12.09 -9.69
CA ASP A 32 1.05 12.49 -10.17
C ASP A 32 1.74 11.36 -10.93
N LYS A 33 1.66 10.12 -10.43
CA LYS A 33 2.20 8.95 -11.14
C LYS A 33 1.49 8.71 -12.47
N PHE A 34 0.17 8.84 -12.50
CA PHE A 34 -0.61 8.74 -13.73
C PHE A 34 -0.18 9.81 -14.75
N ARG A 35 -0.04 11.07 -14.32
CA ARG A 35 0.43 12.15 -15.19
C ARG A 35 1.83 11.88 -15.73
N HIS A 36 2.76 11.50 -14.88
CA HIS A 36 4.13 11.17 -15.27
C HIS A 36 4.17 10.02 -16.27
N GLN A 37 3.37 8.99 -16.06
CA GLN A 37 3.31 7.86 -16.98
C GLN A 37 2.66 8.22 -18.32
N LEU A 38 1.59 9.02 -18.31
CA LEU A 38 0.97 9.53 -19.52
C LEU A 38 1.94 10.41 -20.31
N ASP A 39 2.61 11.34 -19.65
CA ASP A 39 3.62 12.21 -20.27
C ASP A 39 4.76 11.40 -20.88
N GLY A 40 5.21 10.36 -20.19
CA GLY A 40 6.24 9.46 -20.70
C GLY A 40 5.79 8.68 -21.93
N VAL A 41 4.59 8.12 -21.92
CA VAL A 41 4.01 7.38 -23.07
C VAL A 41 3.82 8.32 -24.25
N VAL A 42 3.32 9.54 -24.06
CA VAL A 42 3.20 10.55 -25.11
C VAL A 42 4.57 10.82 -25.76
N ARG A 43 5.62 11.04 -24.96
CA ARG A 43 6.99 11.24 -25.47
C ARG A 43 7.50 10.04 -26.28
N VAL A 44 7.20 8.80 -25.86
CA VAL A 44 7.56 7.61 -26.64
C VAL A 44 6.86 7.61 -27.99
N PHE A 45 5.56 7.90 -28.05
CA PHE A 45 4.83 7.98 -29.31
C PHE A 45 5.32 9.13 -30.20
N GLU A 46 5.74 10.27 -29.65
CA GLU A 46 6.35 11.37 -30.41
C GLU A 46 7.66 10.94 -31.09
N ILE A 47 8.51 10.16 -30.40
CA ILE A 47 9.75 9.63 -30.96
C ILE A 47 9.43 8.60 -32.04
N LEU A 48 8.50 7.69 -31.78
CA LEU A 48 8.07 6.69 -32.74
C LEU A 48 7.44 7.35 -33.99
N ASP A 49 6.59 8.35 -33.82
CA ASP A 49 5.97 9.11 -34.91
C ASP A 49 7.02 9.67 -35.87
N THR A 50 8.07 10.28 -35.32
CA THR A 50 9.17 10.81 -36.12
C THR A 50 10.02 9.70 -36.74
N ALA A 51 10.37 8.68 -35.96
CA ALA A 51 11.28 7.60 -36.39
C ALA A 51 10.64 6.68 -37.44
N THR A 52 9.31 6.56 -37.46
CA THR A 52 8.54 5.70 -38.37
C THR A 52 7.92 6.48 -39.54
N GLN A 53 8.29 7.74 -39.73
CA GLN A 53 7.65 8.60 -40.73
C GLN A 53 6.13 8.60 -40.63
N HIS A 54 5.64 8.92 -39.42
CA HIS A 54 4.21 9.03 -39.11
C HIS A 54 3.44 7.70 -39.16
N PHE A 55 4.12 6.61 -38.83
CA PHE A 55 3.54 5.26 -38.86
C PHE A 55 3.05 4.84 -40.28
N ALA A 56 3.64 5.45 -41.32
CA ALA A 56 3.19 5.25 -42.70
C ALA A 56 3.45 3.82 -43.22
N ASP A 57 4.56 3.19 -42.82
CA ASP A 57 4.91 1.86 -43.32
C ASP A 57 5.71 1.05 -42.29
N ALA A 58 5.08 -0.03 -41.77
CA ALA A 58 5.71 -0.94 -40.82
C ALA A 58 6.87 -1.75 -41.45
N GLN A 59 6.81 -2.05 -42.75
CA GLN A 59 7.79 -2.92 -43.42
C GLN A 59 9.15 -2.22 -43.64
N HIS A 60 9.17 -0.90 -43.70
CA HIS A 60 10.38 -0.11 -43.88
C HIS A 60 11.00 0.41 -42.57
N CYS A 61 10.38 0.12 -41.43
CA CYS A 61 10.92 0.52 -40.15
C CYS A 61 12.16 -0.27 -39.76
N ARG A 62 13.26 0.43 -39.53
CA ARG A 62 14.52 -0.15 -39.06
C ARG A 62 14.65 0.02 -37.55
N PRO A 63 14.75 -1.07 -36.74
CA PRO A 63 14.95 -0.99 -35.30
C PRO A 63 16.11 -0.08 -34.91
N ALA A 64 17.21 -0.12 -35.66
CA ALA A 64 18.37 0.72 -35.41
C ALA A 64 18.07 2.22 -35.55
N ALA A 65 17.26 2.63 -36.53
CA ALA A 65 16.90 4.03 -36.72
C ALA A 65 16.03 4.55 -35.56
N ILE A 66 15.10 3.74 -35.10
CA ILE A 66 14.27 4.05 -33.91
C ILE A 66 15.15 4.15 -32.66
N SER A 67 16.03 3.18 -32.45
CA SER A 67 16.92 3.14 -31.29
C SER A 67 17.89 4.31 -31.25
N SER A 68 18.44 4.70 -32.39
CA SER A 68 19.31 5.87 -32.51
C SER A 68 18.59 7.17 -32.10
N GLN A 69 17.33 7.35 -32.49
CA GLN A 69 16.53 8.50 -32.07
C GLN A 69 16.22 8.50 -30.56
N PHE A 70 15.91 7.33 -29.99
CA PHE A 70 15.73 7.20 -28.54
C PHE A 70 17.02 7.55 -27.79
N VAL A 71 18.17 7.01 -28.23
CA VAL A 71 19.46 7.31 -27.59
C VAL A 71 19.79 8.80 -27.71
N ALA A 72 19.63 9.41 -28.88
CA ALA A 72 19.83 10.84 -29.05
C ALA A 72 18.94 11.67 -28.10
N ARG A 73 17.68 11.25 -27.92
CA ARG A 73 16.76 11.93 -27.02
C ARG A 73 17.14 11.73 -25.55
N ILE A 74 17.53 10.52 -25.15
CA ILE A 74 18.00 10.21 -23.79
C ILE A 74 19.24 11.05 -23.45
N GLN A 75 20.18 11.18 -24.38
CA GLN A 75 21.39 11.99 -24.19
C GLN A 75 21.09 13.49 -24.00
N ALA A 76 20.03 13.99 -24.64
CA ALA A 76 19.61 15.39 -24.55
C ALA A 76 18.82 15.73 -23.28
N LEU A 77 18.32 14.72 -22.54
CA LEU A 77 17.49 14.89 -21.35
C LEU A 77 18.34 14.78 -20.07
N PRO A 78 17.90 15.34 -18.91
CA PRO A 78 18.44 15.00 -17.60
C PRO A 78 18.34 13.50 -17.31
N ASP A 79 19.21 12.97 -16.43
CA ASP A 79 19.28 11.52 -16.13
C ASP A 79 17.94 10.92 -15.72
N ALA A 80 17.23 11.57 -14.81
CA ALA A 80 15.92 11.10 -14.33
C ALA A 80 14.86 11.06 -15.45
N GLU A 81 14.87 12.03 -16.36
CA GLU A 81 13.93 12.07 -17.48
C GLU A 81 14.30 11.04 -18.57
N GLY A 82 15.58 10.80 -18.80
CA GLY A 82 16.06 9.75 -19.70
C GLY A 82 15.68 8.35 -19.21
N GLN A 83 15.78 8.10 -17.90
CA GLN A 83 15.33 6.88 -17.28
C GLN A 83 13.81 6.71 -17.41
N LEU A 84 13.03 7.75 -17.11
CA LEU A 84 11.57 7.75 -17.24
C LEU A 84 11.12 7.44 -18.68
N LEU A 85 11.85 7.94 -19.68
CA LEU A 85 11.55 7.65 -21.09
C LEU A 85 11.71 6.15 -21.40
N LEU A 86 12.74 5.50 -20.88
CA LEU A 86 12.94 4.05 -21.04
C LEU A 86 11.88 3.22 -20.27
N GLU A 87 11.52 3.62 -19.07
CA GLU A 87 10.42 3.00 -18.32
C GLU A 87 9.09 3.11 -19.08
N SER A 88 8.86 4.25 -19.73
CA SER A 88 7.69 4.49 -20.57
C SER A 88 7.68 3.63 -21.85
N LEU A 89 8.84 3.27 -22.36
CA LEU A 89 8.95 2.33 -23.48
C LEU A 89 8.50 0.91 -23.06
N ALA A 90 8.81 0.48 -21.84
CA ALA A 90 8.25 -0.77 -21.28
C ALA A 90 6.72 -0.70 -21.16
N SER A 91 6.19 0.47 -20.82
CA SER A 91 4.74 0.71 -20.78
C SER A 91 4.08 0.58 -22.14
N VAL A 92 4.72 1.08 -23.20
CA VAL A 92 4.23 0.89 -24.58
C VAL A 92 4.22 -0.58 -24.97
N LEU A 93 5.23 -1.36 -24.59
CA LEU A 93 5.22 -2.82 -24.83
C LEU A 93 3.99 -3.47 -24.21
N PHE A 94 3.62 -3.08 -22.99
CA PHE A 94 2.41 -3.58 -22.34
C PHE A 94 1.13 -3.14 -23.09
N LEU A 95 1.05 -1.89 -23.51
CA LEU A 95 -0.11 -1.36 -24.24
C LEU A 95 -0.37 -2.12 -25.54
N VAL A 96 0.68 -2.49 -26.26
CA VAL A 96 0.54 -3.16 -27.57
C VAL A 96 0.43 -4.67 -27.48
N THR A 97 0.91 -5.31 -26.42
CA THR A 97 0.83 -6.76 -26.26
C THR A 97 -0.39 -7.23 -25.47
N ALA A 98 -1.06 -6.33 -24.75
CA ALA A 98 -2.12 -6.62 -23.77
C ALA A 98 -1.73 -7.73 -22.75
N LYS A 99 -0.45 -8.09 -22.68
CA LYS A 99 0.07 -9.12 -21.78
C LYS A 99 0.63 -8.43 -20.55
N SER A 100 0.18 -8.86 -19.37
CA SER A 100 0.77 -8.41 -18.12
C SER A 100 2.29 -8.66 -18.15
N ASP A 101 3.04 -7.86 -17.45
CA ASP A 101 4.48 -7.98 -17.24
C ASP A 101 4.95 -9.41 -16.97
N ASN A 102 4.10 -10.26 -16.35
CA ASN A 102 4.39 -11.66 -16.12
C ASN A 102 4.56 -12.49 -17.41
N ASN A 103 3.80 -12.21 -18.45
CA ASN A 103 3.93 -12.92 -19.73
C ASN A 103 4.99 -12.32 -20.64
N ALA A 104 5.15 -11.00 -20.64
CA ALA A 104 6.26 -10.31 -21.31
C ALA A 104 7.63 -10.67 -20.69
N LYS A 105 7.67 -10.93 -19.38
CA LYS A 105 8.85 -11.41 -18.66
C LYS A 105 9.41 -12.73 -19.19
N CYS A 106 8.54 -13.64 -19.61
CA CYS A 106 8.97 -14.96 -20.10
C CYS A 106 9.41 -14.91 -21.56
N GLN A 107 8.84 -14.02 -22.37
CA GLN A 107 9.11 -13.98 -23.80
C GLN A 107 10.34 -13.14 -24.15
N PHE A 108 10.53 -12.00 -23.51
CA PHE A 108 11.62 -11.09 -23.86
C PHE A 108 13.02 -11.66 -23.59
N PRO A 109 13.34 -12.27 -22.43
CA PRO A 109 14.64 -12.93 -22.23
C PRO A 109 14.84 -14.14 -23.13
N LEU A 110 13.78 -14.90 -23.45
CA LEU A 110 13.85 -16.01 -24.39
C LEU A 110 14.16 -15.51 -25.80
N PHE A 111 13.52 -14.44 -26.23
CA PHE A 111 13.82 -13.80 -27.50
C PHE A 111 15.29 -13.40 -27.63
N LEU A 112 15.89 -12.78 -26.64
CA LEU A 112 17.31 -12.43 -26.64
C LEU A 112 18.22 -13.65 -26.76
N ARG A 113 17.85 -14.77 -26.11
CA ARG A 113 18.62 -16.02 -26.16
C ARG A 113 18.45 -16.78 -27.47
N ASP A 114 17.22 -16.89 -27.96
CA ASP A 114 16.87 -17.71 -29.10
C ASP A 114 17.29 -17.07 -30.41
N HIS A 115 17.34 -15.73 -30.47
CA HIS A 115 17.94 -15.01 -31.59
C HIS A 115 19.48 -15.01 -31.60
N ALA A 116 20.11 -15.71 -30.64
CA ALA A 116 21.53 -16.06 -30.58
C ALA A 116 22.53 -14.90 -30.77
N ARG A 117 22.06 -13.66 -30.84
CA ARG A 117 22.94 -12.48 -31.03
C ARG A 117 23.68 -12.12 -29.74
N TRP A 118 23.11 -12.53 -28.59
CA TRP A 118 23.62 -12.14 -27.28
C TRP A 118 23.73 -13.34 -26.35
N LYS A 119 24.94 -13.69 -25.98
CA LYS A 119 25.21 -14.66 -24.90
C LYS A 119 25.30 -13.98 -23.54
N SER A 120 25.55 -12.69 -23.54
CA SER A 120 25.75 -11.85 -22.35
C SER A 120 25.18 -10.45 -22.57
N ILE A 121 24.98 -9.71 -21.49
CA ILE A 121 24.52 -8.34 -21.46
C ILE A 121 25.61 -7.49 -20.83
N PRO A 122 26.00 -6.36 -21.45
CA PRO A 122 26.90 -5.43 -20.82
C PRO A 122 26.25 -4.74 -19.61
N VAL A 123 26.94 -4.70 -18.50
CA VAL A 123 26.59 -3.93 -17.31
C VAL A 123 27.69 -2.95 -16.98
N ALA A 124 27.31 -1.71 -16.66
CA ALA A 124 28.24 -0.70 -16.21
C ALA A 124 28.42 -0.78 -14.70
N LYS A 125 29.67 -0.85 -14.22
CA LYS A 125 30.02 -0.75 -12.80
C LYS A 125 30.99 0.40 -12.61
N VAL A 126 30.71 1.24 -11.61
CA VAL A 126 31.64 2.30 -11.21
C VAL A 126 32.55 1.76 -10.10
N ILE A 127 33.83 1.65 -10.37
CA ILE A 127 34.85 1.20 -9.43
C ILE A 127 35.94 2.27 -9.33
N GLY A 128 36.16 2.83 -8.16
CA GLY A 128 37.17 3.86 -7.93
C GLY A 128 37.05 5.11 -8.81
N GLY A 129 35.80 5.50 -9.14
CA GLY A 129 35.52 6.67 -9.99
C GLY A 129 35.65 6.42 -11.50
N THR A 130 36.01 5.17 -11.90
CA THR A 130 36.10 4.78 -13.33
C THR A 130 34.96 3.84 -13.67
N CYS A 131 34.26 4.09 -14.79
CA CYS A 131 33.20 3.21 -15.27
C CYS A 131 33.82 2.03 -16.04
N GLN A 132 33.61 0.82 -15.55
CA GLN A 132 34.02 -0.42 -16.20
C GLN A 132 32.79 -1.14 -16.74
N ILE A 133 32.84 -1.58 -18.00
CA ILE A 133 31.83 -2.45 -18.58
C ILE A 133 32.26 -3.89 -18.35
N SER A 134 31.38 -4.68 -17.77
CA SER A 134 31.52 -6.13 -17.64
C SER A 134 30.35 -6.84 -18.30
N GLU A 135 30.63 -7.96 -18.94
CA GLU A 135 29.58 -8.79 -19.55
C GLU A 135 29.05 -9.79 -18.51
N ILE A 136 27.73 -9.86 -18.36
CA ILE A 136 27.08 -10.89 -17.52
C ILE A 136 26.22 -11.79 -18.39
N ALA A 137 26.10 -13.06 -18.02
CA ALA A 137 25.17 -13.99 -18.67
C ALA A 137 23.74 -13.46 -18.53
N ILE A 138 22.92 -13.59 -19.58
CA ILE A 138 21.53 -13.14 -19.58
C ILE A 138 20.75 -13.94 -18.51
N PRO A 139 20.19 -13.29 -17.45
CA PRO A 139 19.42 -13.96 -16.42
C PRO A 139 18.13 -14.57 -17.00
N ARG A 140 17.71 -15.72 -16.48
CA ARG A 140 16.46 -16.37 -16.91
C ARG A 140 15.21 -15.52 -16.64
N GLU A 141 15.24 -14.72 -15.59
CA GLU A 141 14.11 -13.90 -15.11
C GLU A 141 14.38 -12.40 -15.31
N LEU A 142 14.88 -12.02 -16.47
CA LEU A 142 15.09 -10.63 -16.78
C LEU A 142 13.76 -9.99 -17.25
N LYS A 143 13.20 -9.10 -16.44
CA LYS A 143 12.01 -8.33 -16.81
C LYS A 143 12.38 -7.22 -17.79
N SER A 144 11.42 -6.81 -18.65
CA SER A 144 11.58 -5.67 -19.56
C SER A 144 12.04 -4.39 -18.85
N GLU A 145 11.45 -4.05 -17.72
CA GLU A 145 11.86 -2.92 -16.88
C GLU A 145 13.31 -3.05 -16.38
N LYS A 146 13.71 -4.25 -15.91
CA LYS A 146 15.09 -4.51 -15.52
C LYS A 146 16.06 -4.39 -16.69
N TYR A 147 15.66 -4.88 -17.85
CA TYR A 147 16.46 -4.75 -19.07
C TYR A 147 16.63 -3.28 -19.46
N LEU A 148 15.56 -2.52 -19.50
CA LEU A 148 15.63 -1.09 -19.81
C LEU A 148 16.36 -0.28 -18.73
N GLY A 149 16.33 -0.72 -17.47
CA GLY A 149 17.19 -0.20 -16.40
C GLY A 149 18.69 -0.42 -16.68
N ILE A 150 19.06 -1.58 -17.25
CA ILE A 150 20.45 -1.82 -17.72
C ILE A 150 20.79 -0.87 -18.88
N VAL A 151 19.86 -0.71 -19.83
CA VAL A 151 20.03 0.25 -20.94
C VAL A 151 20.22 1.68 -20.43
N ALA A 152 19.46 2.09 -19.41
CA ALA A 152 19.62 3.40 -18.76
C ALA A 152 21.02 3.57 -18.14
N GLY A 153 21.54 2.53 -17.47
CA GLY A 153 22.88 2.51 -16.87
C GLY A 153 24.03 2.65 -17.89
N LEU A 154 23.75 2.45 -19.18
CA LEU A 154 24.73 2.60 -20.27
C LEU A 154 24.75 3.99 -20.91
N ARG A 155 24.19 5.01 -20.25
CA ARG A 155 24.13 6.38 -20.80
C ARG A 155 25.50 6.93 -21.26
N ASN A 156 26.56 6.64 -20.53
CA ASN A 156 27.92 7.05 -20.88
C ASN A 156 28.55 6.19 -21.99
N PHE A 157 27.81 5.24 -22.55
CA PHE A 157 28.23 4.29 -23.56
C PHE A 157 27.17 4.19 -24.66
N PRO A 158 26.97 5.26 -25.48
CA PRO A 158 25.83 5.37 -26.38
C PRO A 158 25.76 4.24 -27.42
N ALA A 159 26.89 3.74 -27.90
CA ALA A 159 26.90 2.64 -28.86
C ALA A 159 26.37 1.31 -28.26
N GLN A 160 26.71 1.01 -26.98
CA GLN A 160 26.21 -0.15 -26.28
C GLN A 160 24.74 0.06 -25.87
N GLN A 161 24.38 1.27 -25.48
CA GLN A 161 23.01 1.65 -25.18
C GLN A 161 22.11 1.46 -26.41
N GLU A 162 22.52 1.96 -27.58
CA GLU A 162 21.80 1.80 -28.85
C GLU A 162 21.68 0.34 -29.25
N ARG A 163 22.73 -0.44 -29.09
CA ARG A 163 22.74 -1.87 -29.38
C ARG A 163 21.69 -2.62 -28.57
N LEU A 164 21.66 -2.45 -27.22
CA LEU A 164 20.68 -3.11 -26.38
C LEU A 164 19.26 -2.62 -26.67
N LEU A 165 19.10 -1.32 -26.88
CA LEU A 165 17.81 -0.74 -27.19
C LEU A 165 17.27 -1.26 -28.54
N SER A 166 18.15 -1.45 -29.54
CA SER A 166 17.80 -2.03 -30.84
C SER A 166 17.23 -3.45 -30.71
N GLU A 167 17.75 -4.28 -29.79
CA GLU A 167 17.19 -5.61 -29.55
C GLU A 167 15.78 -5.53 -28.94
N PHE A 168 15.55 -4.59 -28.01
CA PHE A 168 14.22 -4.37 -27.44
C PHE A 168 13.23 -3.88 -28.49
N VAL A 169 13.65 -2.91 -29.32
CA VAL A 169 12.81 -2.40 -30.41
C VAL A 169 12.56 -3.48 -31.47
N THR A 170 13.54 -4.33 -31.77
CA THR A 170 13.36 -5.50 -32.66
C THR A 170 12.30 -6.45 -32.12
N PHE A 171 12.33 -6.73 -30.82
CA PHE A 171 11.29 -7.53 -30.17
C PHE A 171 9.90 -6.89 -30.31
N LEU A 172 9.81 -5.58 -30.02
CA LEU A 172 8.57 -4.82 -30.14
C LEU A 172 7.97 -4.84 -31.56
N LEU A 173 8.82 -4.86 -32.59
CA LEU A 173 8.42 -4.82 -34.01
C LEU A 173 8.23 -6.20 -34.64
N ASN A 174 8.73 -7.28 -34.07
CA ASN A 174 8.66 -8.63 -34.67
C ASN A 174 7.47 -9.48 -34.19
N SER A 175 6.74 -9.04 -33.19
CA SER A 175 5.52 -9.71 -32.76
C SER A 175 4.36 -9.24 -33.65
N GLU A 176 3.78 -10.12 -34.49
CA GLU A 176 2.71 -9.75 -35.45
C GLU A 176 1.54 -9.03 -34.78
N ASP A 177 1.08 -9.52 -33.63
CA ASP A 177 0.01 -8.88 -32.86
C ASP A 177 0.40 -7.51 -32.31
N SER A 178 1.64 -7.36 -31.84
CA SER A 178 2.14 -6.12 -31.23
C SER A 178 2.34 -5.02 -32.27
N VAL A 179 2.84 -5.37 -33.45
CA VAL A 179 3.06 -4.43 -34.55
C VAL A 179 1.74 -3.85 -35.04
N SER A 180 0.75 -4.70 -35.28
CA SER A 180 -0.57 -4.24 -35.72
C SER A 180 -1.21 -3.25 -34.75
N GLN A 181 -1.15 -3.53 -33.44
CA GLN A 181 -1.68 -2.63 -32.42
C GLN A 181 -0.84 -1.34 -32.29
N LEU A 182 0.48 -1.44 -32.31
CA LEU A 182 1.36 -0.28 -32.25
C LEU A 182 1.09 0.68 -33.41
N TRP A 183 0.96 0.16 -34.64
CA TRP A 183 0.65 0.97 -35.82
C TRP A 183 -0.74 1.59 -35.76
N SER A 184 -1.74 0.85 -35.33
CA SER A 184 -3.11 1.35 -35.16
C SER A 184 -3.18 2.51 -34.17
N ILE A 185 -2.56 2.34 -32.99
CA ILE A 185 -2.49 3.40 -31.98
C ILE A 185 -1.64 4.58 -32.49
N GLY A 186 -0.50 4.30 -33.10
CA GLY A 186 0.43 5.30 -33.61
C GLY A 186 -0.16 6.15 -34.72
N PHE A 187 -0.85 5.53 -35.68
CA PHE A 187 -1.56 6.24 -36.74
C PHE A 187 -2.63 7.17 -36.17
N SER A 188 -3.41 6.67 -35.20
CA SER A 188 -4.42 7.48 -34.51
C SER A 188 -3.78 8.61 -33.69
N PHE A 189 -2.65 8.34 -33.03
CA PHE A 189 -1.87 9.35 -32.30
C PHE A 189 -1.42 10.48 -33.25
N HIS A 190 -0.82 10.13 -34.40
CA HIS A 190 -0.39 11.11 -35.37
C HIS A 190 -1.55 11.97 -35.88
N ALA A 191 -2.67 11.34 -36.24
CA ALA A 191 -3.86 12.05 -36.73
C ALA A 191 -4.44 13.02 -35.67
N LEU A 192 -4.48 12.63 -34.42
CA LEU A 192 -5.01 13.44 -33.32
C LEU A 192 -4.07 14.53 -32.85
N LYS A 193 -2.76 14.35 -33.05
CA LYS A 193 -1.74 15.35 -32.72
C LYS A 193 -1.94 16.67 -33.45
N ALA A 194 -2.42 16.63 -34.70
CA ALA A 194 -2.78 17.84 -35.47
C ALA A 194 -3.86 18.68 -34.80
N PHE A 195 -4.66 18.11 -33.90
CA PHE A 195 -5.74 18.75 -33.16
C PHE A 195 -5.42 18.95 -31.67
N GLY A 196 -4.21 18.58 -31.21
CA GLY A 196 -3.83 18.61 -29.80
C GLY A 196 -4.63 17.63 -28.92
N LYS A 197 -5.11 16.53 -29.49
CA LYS A 197 -5.97 15.51 -28.81
C LYS A 197 -5.30 14.14 -28.68
N GLU A 198 -4.03 14.03 -28.93
CA GLU A 198 -3.25 12.80 -28.79
C GLU A 198 -3.26 12.24 -27.36
N ARG A 199 -3.34 13.13 -26.37
CA ARG A 199 -3.49 12.75 -24.96
C ARG A 199 -4.83 12.09 -24.65
N ASP A 200 -5.91 12.56 -25.29
CA ASP A 200 -7.26 11.99 -25.10
C ASP A 200 -7.30 10.53 -25.57
N LEU A 201 -6.55 10.17 -26.62
CA LEU A 201 -6.39 8.80 -27.09
C LEU A 201 -5.64 7.92 -26.07
N LEU A 202 -4.53 8.42 -25.53
CA LEU A 202 -3.65 7.62 -24.67
C LEU A 202 -4.16 7.52 -23.21
N THR A 203 -4.92 8.51 -22.75
CA THR A 203 -5.44 8.57 -21.39
C THR A 203 -6.16 7.28 -20.95
N PRO A 204 -7.18 6.75 -21.66
CA PRO A 204 -7.87 5.53 -21.24
C PRO A 204 -6.96 4.30 -21.26
N LEU A 205 -5.99 4.23 -22.19
CA LEU A 205 -5.03 3.14 -22.29
C LEU A 205 -4.08 3.14 -21.09
N VAL A 206 -3.54 4.30 -20.73
CA VAL A 206 -2.67 4.45 -19.56
C VAL A 206 -3.43 4.24 -18.26
N VAL A 207 -4.69 4.70 -18.15
CA VAL A 207 -5.56 4.40 -16.99
C VAL A 207 -5.73 2.89 -16.83
N PHE A 208 -6.02 2.17 -17.92
CA PHE A 208 -6.15 0.72 -17.88
C PHE A 208 -4.85 0.04 -17.44
N GLN A 209 -3.71 0.48 -17.94
CA GLN A 209 -2.40 -0.04 -17.59
C GLN A 209 -2.05 0.25 -16.12
N VAL A 210 -2.26 1.48 -15.63
CA VAL A 210 -2.01 1.85 -14.24
C VAL A 210 -2.89 1.01 -13.32
N ARG A 211 -4.17 0.84 -13.64
CA ARG A 211 -5.08 -0.05 -12.89
C ARG A 211 -4.63 -1.50 -12.95
N GLY A 212 -4.18 -1.99 -14.08
CA GLY A 212 -3.64 -3.35 -14.23
C GLY A 212 -2.33 -3.56 -13.47
N SER A 213 -1.41 -2.61 -13.51
CA SER A 213 -0.16 -2.66 -12.73
C SER A 213 -0.39 -2.46 -11.23
N VAL A 214 -1.36 -1.64 -10.85
CA VAL A 214 -1.83 -1.48 -9.47
C VAL A 214 -2.50 -2.76 -8.98
N ALA A 215 -3.25 -3.47 -9.80
CA ALA A 215 -3.79 -4.78 -9.46
C ALA A 215 -2.69 -5.84 -9.29
N ALA A 216 -1.63 -5.79 -10.09
CA ALA A 216 -0.49 -6.72 -10.00
C ALA A 216 0.51 -6.37 -8.88
N SER A 217 0.71 -5.08 -8.58
CA SER A 217 1.48 -4.58 -7.43
C SER A 217 0.60 -4.38 -6.19
N GLY A 218 -0.71 -4.52 -6.33
CA GLY A 218 -1.73 -4.25 -5.32
C GLY A 218 -1.62 -5.13 -4.07
N GLY A 219 -0.89 -6.26 -4.15
CA GLY A 219 -0.60 -7.08 -2.99
C GLY A 219 0.26 -6.37 -1.93
N HIS A 220 1.21 -5.53 -2.33
CA HIS A 220 2.14 -4.87 -1.41
C HIS A 220 1.72 -3.45 -0.98
N ALA A 221 0.95 -2.74 -1.80
CA ALA A 221 0.52 -1.38 -1.48
C ALA A 221 -0.38 -1.28 -0.23
N PRO A 222 -1.36 -2.17 0.02
CA PRO A 222 -2.11 -2.18 1.27
C PRO A 222 -1.24 -2.44 2.49
N GLU A 223 -0.25 -3.34 2.37
CA GLU A 223 0.70 -3.65 3.44
C GLU A 223 1.57 -2.44 3.78
N GLU A 224 2.06 -1.72 2.78
CA GLU A 224 2.83 -0.50 2.98
C GLU A 224 1.99 0.59 3.67
N LEU A 225 0.74 0.76 3.26
CA LEU A 225 -0.20 1.67 3.94
C LEU A 225 -0.41 1.27 5.39
N LEU A 226 -0.59 -0.01 5.68
CA LEU A 226 -0.75 -0.48 7.05
C LEU A 226 0.52 -0.27 7.88
N ARG A 227 1.72 -0.54 7.31
CA ARG A 227 3.01 -0.25 7.98
C ARG A 227 3.13 1.23 8.32
N GLY A 228 2.74 2.12 7.42
CA GLY A 228 2.66 3.56 7.66
C GLY A 228 1.74 3.91 8.83
N ARG A 229 0.54 3.33 8.87
CA ARG A 229 -0.42 3.54 9.98
C ARG A 229 0.10 3.02 11.33
N LEU A 230 0.70 1.82 11.35
CA LEU A 230 1.31 1.28 12.56
C LEU A 230 2.40 2.23 13.10
N SER A 231 3.23 2.77 12.21
CA SER A 231 4.25 3.76 12.58
C SER A 231 3.65 5.09 13.06
N GLU A 232 2.55 5.56 12.47
CA GLU A 232 1.81 6.73 12.98
C GLU A 232 1.29 6.52 14.42
N TRP A 233 0.90 5.30 14.80
CA TRP A 233 0.52 4.99 16.18
C TRP A 233 1.72 4.82 17.12
N GLY A 234 2.93 4.98 16.59
CA GLY A 234 4.18 4.90 17.32
C GLY A 234 4.72 3.49 17.47
N LEU A 235 4.22 2.52 16.70
CA LEU A 235 4.75 1.15 16.70
C LEU A 235 6.04 1.08 15.88
N ILE A 236 6.99 0.27 16.35
CA ILE A 236 8.33 0.18 15.77
C ILE A 236 8.41 -1.07 14.90
N SER A 237 8.75 -0.87 13.61
CA SER A 237 8.96 -1.94 12.65
C SER A 237 10.12 -2.85 13.06
N GLY A 238 9.94 -4.16 12.89
CA GLY A 238 10.91 -5.18 13.32
C GLY A 238 10.88 -5.51 14.82
N HIS A 239 10.14 -4.72 15.61
CA HIS A 239 10.00 -4.88 17.05
C HIS A 239 8.54 -5.10 17.45
N ASP A 240 7.64 -4.13 17.23
CA ASP A 240 6.24 -4.25 17.57
C ASP A 240 5.43 -4.95 16.45
N PHE A 241 5.90 -4.88 15.22
CA PHE A 241 5.40 -5.62 14.06
C PHE A 241 6.54 -6.05 13.13
N ASN A 242 6.34 -7.11 12.38
CA ASN A 242 7.34 -7.70 11.48
C ASN A 242 7.62 -6.85 10.23
N THR A 243 8.82 -6.99 9.68
CA THR A 243 9.23 -6.36 8.41
C THR A 243 8.94 -7.24 7.19
N ASN A 244 9.06 -8.56 7.36
CA ASN A 244 8.82 -9.56 6.32
C ASN A 244 7.74 -10.52 6.80
N ASP A 245 7.13 -11.25 5.88
CA ASP A 245 6.14 -12.28 6.21
C ASP A 245 6.68 -13.27 7.23
N VAL A 246 5.83 -13.67 8.16
CA VAL A 246 6.18 -14.56 9.27
C VAL A 246 5.63 -15.94 9.01
N SER A 247 6.52 -16.88 8.80
CA SER A 247 6.18 -18.30 8.62
C SER A 247 6.04 -19.04 9.97
N LEU A 248 5.53 -20.27 9.94
CA LEU A 248 5.44 -21.10 11.14
C LEU A 248 6.82 -21.41 11.77
N PRO A 249 7.89 -21.72 10.99
CA PRO A 249 9.25 -21.81 11.53
C PRO A 249 9.73 -20.53 12.23
N ASP A 250 9.43 -19.36 11.69
CA ASP A 250 9.80 -18.08 12.33
C ASP A 250 9.09 -17.92 13.69
N LEU A 251 7.83 -18.32 13.79
CA LEU A 251 7.09 -18.29 15.06
C LEU A 251 7.66 -19.25 16.10
N LEU A 252 8.13 -20.42 15.68
CA LEU A 252 8.83 -21.36 16.57
C LEU A 252 10.11 -20.72 17.12
N ALA A 253 10.90 -20.09 16.27
CA ALA A 253 12.12 -19.38 16.67
C ALA A 253 11.82 -18.23 17.66
N ILE A 254 10.79 -17.42 17.39
CA ILE A 254 10.40 -16.28 18.24
C ILE A 254 9.87 -16.75 19.60
N THR A 255 9.09 -17.83 19.63
CA THR A 255 8.48 -18.33 20.86
C THR A 255 9.41 -19.24 21.68
N GLY A 256 10.58 -19.59 21.15
CA GLY A 256 11.53 -20.50 21.79
C GLY A 256 11.01 -21.94 21.95
N LYS A 257 9.93 -22.30 21.26
CA LYS A 257 9.34 -23.63 21.32
C LYS A 257 10.03 -24.58 20.35
N LYS A 258 10.30 -25.81 20.81
CA LYS A 258 10.90 -26.86 19.97
C LYS A 258 9.88 -27.41 18.97
N GLU A 259 10.36 -27.70 17.80
CA GLU A 259 9.64 -28.29 16.70
C GLU A 259 9.09 -29.68 17.05
N SER A 260 7.80 -29.90 16.85
CA SER A 260 7.27 -31.27 16.76
C SER A 260 7.18 -31.65 15.28
N ALA A 261 7.70 -32.79 14.91
CA ALA A 261 7.85 -33.26 13.52
C ALA A 261 6.51 -33.27 12.72
N SER A 262 5.37 -33.20 13.38
CA SER A 262 4.04 -33.13 12.75
C SER A 262 3.66 -31.72 12.25
N ILE A 263 4.30 -30.67 12.75
CA ILE A 263 3.92 -29.27 12.46
C ILE A 263 4.60 -28.77 11.17
N VAL A 264 5.75 -29.31 10.78
CA VAL A 264 6.64 -28.79 9.71
C VAL A 264 6.27 -29.26 8.31
N ARG A 265 5.50 -30.33 8.17
CA ARG A 265 5.21 -30.93 6.85
C ARG A 265 4.08 -30.29 6.07
N GLU A 266 3.29 -29.42 6.69
CA GLU A 266 2.18 -28.75 6.00
C GLU A 266 2.66 -27.43 5.36
N LYS A 267 2.38 -27.22 4.09
CA LYS A 267 2.53 -25.92 3.42
C LYS A 267 1.57 -24.92 4.07
N SER A 268 2.02 -24.26 5.13
CA SER A 268 1.27 -23.19 5.78
C SER A 268 1.52 -21.85 5.09
N ARG A 269 0.46 -21.06 4.90
CA ARG A 269 0.58 -19.68 4.45
C ARG A 269 1.23 -18.85 5.55
N ALA A 270 2.18 -17.99 5.19
CA ALA A 270 2.78 -17.03 6.10
C ALA A 270 1.77 -15.92 6.48
N TYR A 271 2.09 -15.17 7.52
CA TYR A 271 1.32 -14.02 7.97
C TYR A 271 2.04 -12.75 7.57
N ASP A 272 1.30 -11.86 6.92
CA ASP A 272 1.82 -10.55 6.44
C ASP A 272 2.14 -9.65 7.63
N PHE A 273 1.34 -9.72 8.71
CA PHE A 273 1.62 -9.02 9.97
C PHE A 273 1.39 -9.90 11.19
N VAL A 274 2.27 -9.71 12.17
CA VAL A 274 2.20 -10.31 13.51
C VAL A 274 2.45 -9.24 14.57
N LEU A 275 1.51 -9.08 15.52
CA LEU A 275 1.57 -8.06 16.56
C LEU A 275 1.15 -8.64 17.92
N PRO A 276 1.81 -8.29 19.04
CA PRO A 276 3.17 -7.76 19.08
C PRO A 276 4.15 -8.78 18.51
N PHE A 277 5.27 -8.35 17.87
CA PHE A 277 6.17 -9.28 17.17
C PHE A 277 7.31 -9.79 18.08
N LYS A 278 8.24 -8.89 18.42
CA LYS A 278 9.39 -9.15 19.30
C LYS A 278 9.43 -8.19 20.48
N THR A 279 8.27 -7.66 20.86
CA THR A 279 8.15 -6.73 21.98
C THR A 279 8.43 -7.45 23.29
N PRO A 280 9.39 -7.00 24.13
CA PRO A 280 9.70 -7.63 25.41
C PRO A 280 8.48 -7.78 26.30
N GLY A 281 8.34 -8.94 26.93
CA GLY A 281 7.22 -9.26 27.80
C GLY A 281 5.91 -9.62 27.09
N TRP A 282 5.89 -9.64 25.76
CA TRP A 282 4.72 -9.99 24.96
C TRP A 282 4.97 -11.20 24.07
N LEU A 283 3.96 -12.05 23.96
CA LEU A 283 3.94 -13.10 22.94
C LEU A 283 3.17 -12.60 21.71
N PRO A 284 3.54 -13.04 20.50
CA PRO A 284 2.73 -12.83 19.31
C PRO A 284 1.28 -13.24 19.55
N THR A 285 0.35 -12.34 19.29
CA THR A 285 -1.07 -12.59 19.63
C THR A 285 -2.01 -12.30 18.47
N ILE A 286 -1.76 -11.26 17.69
CA ILE A 286 -2.57 -10.88 16.53
C ILE A 286 -1.82 -11.28 15.26
N PHE A 287 -2.50 -12.06 14.41
CA PHE A 287 -1.99 -12.58 13.14
C PHE A 287 -2.90 -12.08 12.03
N ILE A 288 -2.31 -11.39 11.04
CA ILE A 288 -3.04 -10.72 9.97
C ILE A 288 -2.62 -11.31 8.64
N GLN A 289 -3.59 -11.62 7.80
CA GLN A 289 -3.41 -11.98 6.41
C GLN A 289 -4.02 -10.89 5.53
N SER A 290 -3.25 -10.41 4.56
CA SER A 290 -3.63 -9.34 3.65
C SER A 290 -4.16 -9.91 2.34
N GLN A 291 -5.31 -9.39 1.87
CA GLN A 291 -5.93 -9.76 0.61
C GLN A 291 -6.60 -8.53 0.01
N TYR A 292 -6.02 -8.00 -1.06
CA TYR A 292 -6.59 -6.88 -1.80
C TYR A 292 -6.92 -7.30 -3.22
N TYR A 293 -8.17 -7.14 -3.62
CA TYR A 293 -8.63 -7.47 -4.97
C TYR A 293 -9.30 -6.26 -5.63
N ALA A 294 -8.57 -5.59 -6.52
CA ALA A 294 -9.09 -4.46 -7.30
C ALA A 294 -10.11 -4.91 -8.38
N GLY A 295 -10.09 -6.19 -8.77
CA GLY A 295 -10.95 -6.77 -9.78
C GLY A 295 -11.14 -8.27 -9.56
N ASP A 296 -11.57 -8.97 -10.60
CA ASP A 296 -11.87 -10.41 -10.54
C ASP A 296 -10.57 -11.26 -10.53
N SER A 297 -10.37 -12.04 -9.46
CA SER A 297 -9.26 -13.00 -9.31
C SER A 297 -9.70 -14.25 -8.55
N GLY A 298 -10.91 -14.75 -8.88
CA GLY A 298 -11.61 -15.81 -8.15
C GLY A 298 -10.79 -17.06 -7.83
N SER A 299 -9.95 -17.55 -8.76
CA SER A 299 -9.16 -18.77 -8.52
C SER A 299 -8.10 -18.64 -7.42
N VAL A 300 -7.61 -17.42 -7.16
CA VAL A 300 -6.63 -17.15 -6.10
C VAL A 300 -7.33 -16.99 -4.76
N SER A 301 -8.49 -16.33 -4.74
CA SER A 301 -9.29 -16.12 -3.53
C SER A 301 -9.74 -17.45 -2.90
N HIS A 302 -10.32 -18.35 -3.67
CA HIS A 302 -10.75 -19.66 -3.19
C HIS A 302 -9.61 -20.49 -2.57
N LYS A 303 -8.43 -20.52 -3.21
CA LYS A 303 -7.24 -21.19 -2.65
C LYS A 303 -6.80 -20.59 -1.32
N ASN A 304 -6.90 -19.27 -1.18
CA ASN A 304 -6.53 -18.59 0.05
C ASN A 304 -7.46 -18.96 1.21
N VAL A 305 -8.76 -19.11 0.97
CA VAL A 305 -9.74 -19.55 1.98
C VAL A 305 -9.35 -20.91 2.56
N ASP A 306 -9.06 -21.90 1.70
CA ASP A 306 -8.71 -23.26 2.15
C ASP A 306 -7.39 -23.30 2.94
N GLN A 307 -6.35 -22.64 2.44
CA GLN A 307 -5.03 -22.60 3.11
C GLN A 307 -5.06 -21.86 4.44
N THR A 308 -5.95 -20.88 4.60
CA THR A 308 -6.12 -20.10 5.82
C THR A 308 -6.51 -20.98 7.01
N SER A 309 -7.46 -21.89 6.83
CA SER A 309 -7.95 -22.77 7.92
C SER A 309 -6.84 -23.65 8.51
N THR A 310 -6.03 -24.28 7.63
CA THR A 310 -4.92 -25.17 8.04
C THR A 310 -3.83 -24.39 8.78
N SER A 311 -3.42 -23.23 8.24
CA SER A 311 -2.40 -22.38 8.84
C SER A 311 -2.80 -21.94 10.27
N ARG A 312 -4.05 -21.52 10.47
CA ARG A 312 -4.56 -21.06 11.77
C ARG A 312 -4.59 -22.16 12.82
N THR A 313 -4.97 -23.38 12.40
CA THR A 313 -4.97 -24.54 13.28
C THR A 313 -3.57 -24.83 13.82
N SER A 314 -2.55 -24.77 12.98
CA SER A 314 -1.16 -24.98 13.37
C SER A 314 -0.67 -23.89 14.32
N VAL A 315 -0.99 -22.62 14.06
CA VAL A 315 -0.61 -21.51 14.94
C VAL A 315 -1.33 -21.60 16.29
N ARG A 316 -2.62 -21.97 16.35
CA ARG A 316 -3.33 -22.14 17.63
C ARG A 316 -2.77 -23.27 18.50
N LYS A 317 -2.23 -24.34 17.91
CA LYS A 317 -1.52 -25.38 18.66
C LYS A 317 -0.26 -24.81 19.33
N LEU A 318 0.41 -23.87 18.66
CA LEU A 318 1.62 -23.22 19.16
C LEU A 318 1.29 -22.08 20.14
N ILE A 319 0.32 -21.24 19.80
CA ILE A 319 -0.10 -20.06 20.55
C ILE A 319 -1.64 -20.11 20.73
N PRO A 320 -2.13 -20.71 21.83
CA PRO A 320 -3.59 -20.86 22.06
C PRO A 320 -4.37 -19.54 22.08
N SER A 321 -3.72 -18.45 22.50
CA SER A 321 -4.29 -17.09 22.53
C SER A 321 -4.30 -16.37 21.17
N ALA A 322 -3.84 -17.03 20.09
CA ALA A 322 -3.75 -16.42 18.78
C ALA A 322 -5.12 -15.92 18.27
N ARG A 323 -5.15 -14.68 17.81
CA ARG A 323 -6.28 -14.01 17.16
C ARG A 323 -5.96 -13.78 15.71
N PHE A 324 -6.85 -14.19 14.83
CA PHE A 324 -6.67 -14.04 13.39
C PHE A 324 -7.58 -12.94 12.87
N LEU A 325 -6.98 -12.00 12.15
CA LEU A 325 -7.66 -10.88 11.54
C LEU A 325 -7.47 -10.93 10.03
N GLU A 326 -8.51 -10.62 9.29
CA GLU A 326 -8.46 -10.48 7.85
C GLU A 326 -8.25 -9.00 7.50
N TYR A 327 -7.17 -8.70 6.78
CA TYR A 327 -6.99 -7.41 6.13
C TYR A 327 -7.47 -7.54 4.69
N VAL A 328 -8.75 -7.26 4.49
CA VAL A 328 -9.45 -7.50 3.22
C VAL A 328 -10.02 -6.21 2.67
N ASP A 329 -9.74 -5.90 1.40
CA ASP A 329 -10.26 -4.70 0.75
C ASP A 329 -10.26 -4.86 -0.78
N GLY A 330 -10.89 -3.92 -1.48
CA GLY A 330 -10.91 -3.82 -2.93
C GLY A 330 -12.24 -4.20 -3.58
N ALA A 331 -12.50 -3.62 -4.75
CA ALA A 331 -13.77 -3.72 -5.47
C ALA A 331 -14.16 -5.16 -5.87
N GLY A 332 -13.19 -6.09 -5.94
CA GLY A 332 -13.46 -7.50 -6.22
C GLY A 332 -14.38 -8.15 -5.17
N TYR A 333 -14.27 -7.76 -3.92
CA TYR A 333 -15.12 -8.28 -2.85
C TYR A 333 -16.56 -7.73 -2.88
N PHE A 334 -16.79 -6.61 -3.54
CA PHE A 334 -18.13 -6.07 -3.75
C PHE A 334 -18.91 -6.88 -4.79
N SER A 335 -18.22 -7.49 -5.75
CA SER A 335 -18.83 -8.20 -6.89
C SER A 335 -18.65 -9.72 -6.80
N SER A 336 -17.71 -10.28 -7.54
CA SER A 336 -17.53 -11.72 -7.74
C SER A 336 -17.03 -12.46 -6.50
N LEU A 337 -16.30 -11.80 -5.59
CA LEU A 337 -15.69 -12.40 -4.40
C LEU A 337 -16.50 -12.20 -3.12
N ASN A 338 -17.73 -11.71 -3.20
CA ASN A 338 -18.57 -11.49 -2.01
C ASN A 338 -18.82 -12.80 -1.22
N GLY A 339 -18.95 -13.94 -1.91
CA GLY A 339 -19.07 -15.26 -1.30
C GLY A 339 -17.84 -15.66 -0.48
N ASP A 340 -16.64 -15.35 -0.97
CA ASP A 340 -15.37 -15.63 -0.29
C ASP A 340 -15.20 -14.75 0.94
N LEU A 341 -15.53 -13.46 0.84
CA LEU A 341 -15.57 -12.54 1.97
C LEU A 341 -16.49 -13.07 3.06
N LYS A 342 -17.72 -13.43 2.71
CA LYS A 342 -18.69 -14.00 3.64
C LYS A 342 -18.15 -15.27 4.31
N THR A 343 -17.49 -16.15 3.56
CA THR A 343 -16.87 -17.36 4.09
C THR A 343 -15.75 -17.05 5.07
N LEU A 344 -14.83 -16.13 4.74
CA LEU A 344 -13.75 -15.70 5.61
C LEU A 344 -14.27 -15.12 6.94
N LEU A 345 -15.28 -14.25 6.86
CA LEU A 345 -15.86 -13.61 8.03
C LEU A 345 -16.70 -14.59 8.91
N SER A 346 -17.23 -15.65 8.33
CA SER A 346 -17.99 -16.69 9.04
C SER A 346 -17.12 -17.77 9.68
N MET A 347 -15.80 -17.79 9.41
CA MET A 347 -14.90 -18.77 10.02
C MET A 347 -14.82 -18.59 11.53
N GLN A 348 -15.01 -19.63 12.31
CA GLN A 348 -14.88 -19.61 13.78
C GLN A 348 -13.50 -19.15 14.26
N THR A 349 -12.48 -19.26 13.40
CA THR A 349 -11.12 -18.82 13.69
C THR A 349 -10.93 -17.33 13.43
N THR A 350 -11.73 -16.69 12.60
CA THR A 350 -11.65 -15.25 12.30
C THR A 350 -12.21 -14.46 13.48
N LYS A 351 -11.36 -13.65 14.11
CA LYS A 351 -11.77 -12.77 15.22
C LYS A 351 -12.45 -11.51 14.70
N SER A 352 -11.89 -10.91 13.66
CA SER A 352 -12.35 -9.65 13.09
C SER A 352 -11.75 -9.46 11.69
N PHE A 353 -12.23 -8.45 10.97
CA PHE A 353 -11.62 -7.97 9.75
C PHE A 353 -11.41 -6.47 9.79
N PHE A 354 -10.60 -5.97 8.88
CA PHE A 354 -10.48 -4.54 8.63
C PHE A 354 -10.07 -4.28 7.17
N GLN A 355 -10.40 -3.08 6.71
CA GLN A 355 -10.06 -2.54 5.40
C GLN A 355 -8.97 -1.47 5.56
N VAL A 356 -8.41 -0.97 4.48
CA VAL A 356 -7.46 0.15 4.49
C VAL A 356 -8.02 1.33 5.31
N ARG A 357 -9.29 1.68 5.07
CA ARG A 357 -9.97 2.80 5.72
C ARG A 357 -10.32 2.52 7.19
N SER A 358 -10.64 1.28 7.53
CA SER A 358 -11.09 0.93 8.89
C SER A 358 -9.96 0.45 9.82
N ALA A 359 -8.72 0.30 9.33
CA ALA A 359 -7.58 -0.17 10.11
C ALA A 359 -7.38 0.66 11.39
N ALA A 360 -7.47 1.99 11.29
CA ALA A 360 -7.27 2.91 12.40
C ALA A 360 -8.25 2.74 13.58
N ILE A 361 -9.39 2.14 13.34
CA ILE A 361 -10.38 1.80 14.38
C ILE A 361 -10.30 0.32 14.73
N ARG A 362 -10.46 -0.55 13.73
CA ARG A 362 -10.64 -1.99 13.99
C ARG A 362 -9.37 -2.66 14.51
N LEU A 363 -8.21 -2.39 13.93
CA LEU A 363 -6.96 -2.99 14.39
C LEU A 363 -6.49 -2.39 15.73
N ARG A 364 -6.62 -1.06 15.91
CA ARG A 364 -6.33 -0.44 17.21
C ARG A 364 -7.21 -1.01 18.33
N ARG A 365 -8.50 -1.23 18.06
CA ARG A 365 -9.42 -1.86 18.99
C ARG A 365 -8.96 -3.25 19.41
N GLU A 366 -8.47 -4.08 18.48
CA GLU A 366 -7.94 -5.41 18.79
C GLU A 366 -6.66 -5.34 19.64
N LEU A 367 -5.76 -4.37 19.33
CA LEU A 367 -4.58 -4.10 20.18
C LEU A 367 -4.99 -3.69 21.60
N GLN A 368 -5.98 -2.80 21.73
CA GLN A 368 -6.52 -2.37 23.02
C GLN A 368 -7.20 -3.52 23.78
N ASP A 369 -7.86 -4.44 23.07
CA ASP A 369 -8.57 -5.58 23.66
C ASP A 369 -7.60 -6.63 24.23
N ILE A 370 -6.44 -6.82 23.61
CA ILE A 370 -5.37 -7.66 24.20
C ILE A 370 -4.58 -6.93 25.30
N GLY A 371 -4.89 -5.67 25.58
CA GLY A 371 -4.21 -4.86 26.59
C GLY A 371 -2.87 -4.26 26.17
N PHE A 372 -2.55 -4.30 24.86
CA PHE A 372 -1.33 -3.69 24.32
C PHE A 372 -1.47 -2.17 24.25
N VAL A 373 -0.63 -1.46 25.01
CA VAL A 373 -0.65 0.01 25.07
C VAL A 373 0.29 0.55 24.00
N THR A 374 -0.26 1.17 22.95
CA THR A 374 0.53 1.86 21.95
C THR A 374 0.94 3.26 22.42
N PRO A 375 1.99 3.86 21.87
CA PRO A 375 2.33 5.26 22.16
C PRO A 375 1.16 6.22 21.95
N LEU A 376 0.33 6.02 20.92
CA LEU A 376 -0.83 6.87 20.66
C LEU A 376 -1.86 6.88 21.82
N GLU A 377 -2.10 5.76 22.50
CA GLU A 377 -2.98 5.71 23.68
C GLU A 377 -2.40 6.52 24.84
N ILE A 378 -1.07 6.50 24.99
CA ILE A 378 -0.39 7.29 26.03
C ILE A 378 -0.48 8.77 25.69
N GLU A 379 -0.23 9.13 24.42
CA GLU A 379 -0.35 10.50 23.91
C GLU A 379 -1.76 11.06 24.14
N HIS A 380 -2.80 10.26 23.85
CA HIS A 380 -4.18 10.63 24.16
C HIS A 380 -4.42 10.83 25.67
N ALA A 381 -3.82 9.99 26.51
CA ALA A 381 -3.94 10.16 27.96
C ALA A 381 -3.24 11.44 28.46
N VAL A 382 -2.09 11.80 27.89
CA VAL A 382 -1.39 13.08 28.16
C VAL A 382 -2.28 14.26 27.74
N LEU A 383 -2.92 14.19 26.56
CA LEU A 383 -3.78 15.26 26.05
C LEU A 383 -5.10 15.39 26.80
N ARG A 384 -5.60 14.31 27.42
CA ARG A 384 -6.79 14.33 28.32
C ARG A 384 -6.50 14.95 29.68
N GLY A 385 -5.24 14.92 30.12
CA GLY A 385 -4.79 15.43 31.41
C GLY A 385 -3.88 16.66 31.28
N ARG A 386 -3.15 16.92 32.36
CA ARG A 386 -2.13 17.99 32.43
C ARG A 386 -0.71 17.46 32.25
N GLY A 387 -0.56 16.26 31.70
CA GLY A 387 0.71 15.60 31.48
C GLY A 387 1.38 15.03 32.76
N ARG A 388 0.76 15.09 33.92
CA ARG A 388 1.31 14.44 35.13
C ARG A 388 1.31 12.94 34.92
N GLU A 389 2.47 12.29 35.07
CA GLU A 389 2.62 10.85 34.81
C GLU A 389 1.63 10.02 35.64
N SER A 390 1.41 10.36 36.90
CA SER A 390 0.43 9.67 37.76
C SER A 390 -1.03 9.79 37.28
N GLU A 391 -1.39 10.91 36.64
CA GLU A 391 -2.71 11.11 36.03
C GLU A 391 -2.86 10.30 34.75
N VAL A 392 -1.79 10.25 33.92
CA VAL A 392 -1.75 9.43 32.70
C VAL A 392 -1.89 7.94 33.02
N LEU A 393 -1.10 7.45 34.00
CA LEU A 393 -1.20 6.07 34.48
C LEU A 393 -2.61 5.75 34.99
N ARG A 394 -3.17 6.60 35.84
CA ARG A 394 -4.53 6.42 36.36
C ARG A 394 -5.58 6.39 35.27
N SER A 395 -5.48 7.31 34.30
CA SER A 395 -6.42 7.39 33.17
C SER A 395 -6.42 6.12 32.33
N LEU A 396 -5.25 5.56 32.02
CA LEU A 396 -5.14 4.35 31.24
C LEU A 396 -5.57 3.10 32.02
N VAL A 397 -5.31 3.05 33.34
CA VAL A 397 -5.82 1.97 34.19
C VAL A 397 -7.35 2.02 34.29
N GLN A 398 -7.94 3.21 34.36
CA GLN A 398 -9.40 3.39 34.30
C GLN A 398 -9.97 2.98 32.93
N ASP A 399 -9.21 3.16 31.86
CA ASP A 399 -9.56 2.63 30.54
C ASP A 399 -9.40 1.09 30.44
N GLY A 400 -8.97 0.41 31.52
CA GLY A 400 -8.91 -1.05 31.65
C GLY A 400 -7.59 -1.67 31.15
N TYR A 401 -6.49 -0.91 31.14
CA TYR A 401 -5.14 -1.46 30.92
C TYR A 401 -4.51 -1.91 32.24
N LEU A 402 -3.63 -2.91 32.17
CA LEU A 402 -2.85 -3.33 33.33
C LEU A 402 -1.80 -2.26 33.70
N PRO A 403 -1.59 -1.97 34.99
CA PRO A 403 -0.60 -0.97 35.42
C PRO A 403 0.81 -1.25 34.92
N SER A 404 1.23 -2.52 34.83
CA SER A 404 2.53 -2.92 34.26
C SER A 404 2.61 -2.55 32.78
N SER A 405 1.62 -2.94 31.96
CA SER A 405 1.60 -2.63 30.52
C SER A 405 1.62 -1.12 30.26
N VAL A 406 0.97 -0.32 31.11
CA VAL A 406 1.00 1.15 30.98
C VAL A 406 2.39 1.70 31.30
N LYS A 407 3.03 1.24 32.37
CA LYS A 407 4.40 1.66 32.72
C LYS A 407 5.38 1.31 31.62
N ASP A 408 5.35 0.07 31.12
CA ASP A 408 6.20 -0.38 30.02
C ASP A 408 5.96 0.44 28.75
N GLY A 409 4.69 0.72 28.43
CA GLY A 409 4.34 1.58 27.30
C GLY A 409 4.88 3.01 27.43
N VAL A 410 4.80 3.62 28.61
CA VAL A 410 5.38 4.96 28.87
C VAL A 410 6.91 4.94 28.71
N CYS A 411 7.60 3.92 29.24
CA CYS A 411 9.04 3.77 29.07
C CYS A 411 9.40 3.68 27.58
N ARG A 412 8.75 2.81 26.82
CA ARG A 412 8.99 2.65 25.38
C ARG A 412 8.72 3.93 24.59
N ALA A 413 7.66 4.68 24.92
CA ALA A 413 7.36 5.94 24.25
C ALA A 413 8.41 7.03 24.52
N ILE A 414 9.02 7.01 25.70
CA ILE A 414 10.14 7.90 26.06
C ILE A 414 11.43 7.47 25.35
N GLU A 415 11.74 6.19 25.36
CA GLU A 415 12.91 5.62 24.64
C GLU A 415 12.86 5.89 23.15
N ALA A 416 11.68 5.80 22.54
CA ALA A 416 11.43 6.15 21.15
C ALA A 416 11.38 7.66 20.87
N SER A 417 11.59 8.50 21.90
CA SER A 417 11.54 9.97 21.81
C SER A 417 10.19 10.54 21.34
N PHE A 418 9.09 9.82 21.52
CA PHE A 418 7.74 10.34 21.28
C PHE A 418 7.26 11.22 22.42
N LEU A 419 7.74 10.92 23.61
CA LEU A 419 7.50 11.68 24.83
C LEU A 419 8.83 12.10 25.47
N SER A 420 8.79 13.24 26.17
CA SER A 420 9.86 13.69 27.04
C SER A 420 9.34 13.99 28.44
N ARG A 421 10.22 13.97 29.46
CA ARG A 421 9.90 14.47 30.80
C ARG A 421 10.42 15.90 30.95
N THR A 422 9.54 16.80 31.36
CA THR A 422 9.95 18.17 31.73
C THR A 422 10.69 18.18 33.07
N SER A 423 11.34 19.28 33.40
CA SER A 423 11.99 19.48 34.71
C SER A 423 11.01 19.34 35.89
N GLN A 424 9.72 19.50 35.67
CA GLN A 424 8.65 19.29 36.65
C GLN A 424 8.10 17.86 36.69
N GLY A 425 8.74 16.91 36.00
CA GLY A 425 8.31 15.50 35.92
C GLY A 425 7.00 15.27 35.16
N ARG A 426 6.61 16.22 34.28
CA ARG A 426 5.45 16.05 33.41
C ARG A 426 5.85 15.42 32.08
N LEU A 427 4.98 14.57 31.53
CA LEU A 427 5.10 14.04 30.18
C LEU A 427 4.65 15.09 29.16
N GLN A 428 5.47 15.30 28.16
CA GLN A 428 5.22 16.23 27.06
C GLN A 428 5.42 15.52 25.74
N LEU A 429 4.49 15.75 24.79
CA LEU A 429 4.59 15.24 23.43
C LEU A 429 5.54 16.10 22.60
N ARG A 430 6.25 15.45 21.68
CA ARG A 430 6.90 16.13 20.57
C ARG A 430 5.84 16.77 19.66
N GLU A 431 6.12 17.89 19.01
CA GLU A 431 5.10 18.67 18.29
C GLU A 431 4.47 17.91 17.12
N ASP A 432 5.27 17.17 16.35
CA ASP A 432 4.75 16.32 15.28
C ASP A 432 3.82 15.21 15.81
N ARG A 433 4.16 14.63 16.97
CA ARG A 433 3.33 13.64 17.66
C ARG A 433 2.04 14.25 18.18
N ARG A 434 2.10 15.49 18.67
CA ARG A 434 0.92 16.22 19.14
C ARG A 434 -0.10 16.39 18.01
N ILE A 435 0.35 16.74 16.80
CA ILE A 435 -0.53 16.87 15.63
C ILE A 435 -1.18 15.54 15.27
N ILE A 436 -0.41 14.44 15.22
CA ILE A 436 -0.93 13.10 14.93
C ILE A 436 -1.96 12.70 16.00
N ALA A 437 -1.59 12.77 17.27
CA ALA A 437 -2.48 12.40 18.37
C ALA A 437 -3.77 13.25 18.40
N ARG A 438 -3.69 14.54 18.09
CA ARG A 438 -4.84 15.43 17.99
C ARG A 438 -5.82 14.98 16.90
N ARG A 439 -5.33 14.59 15.74
CA ARG A 439 -6.16 14.10 14.61
C ARG A 439 -6.87 12.80 14.96
N TYR A 440 -6.14 11.83 15.51
CA TYR A 440 -6.73 10.56 15.94
C TYR A 440 -7.69 10.72 17.14
N ALA A 441 -7.51 11.73 17.98
CA ALA A 441 -8.43 12.02 19.09
C ALA A 441 -9.85 12.35 18.60
N LEU A 442 -9.99 13.01 17.42
CA LEU A 442 -11.31 13.25 16.81
C LEU A 442 -11.98 11.95 16.37
N MET A 443 -11.23 10.99 15.81
CA MET A 443 -11.76 9.66 15.48
C MET A 443 -12.21 8.92 16.74
N ASP A 444 -11.42 8.95 17.80
CA ASP A 444 -11.75 8.28 19.07
C ASP A 444 -13.00 8.89 19.71
N LEU A 445 -13.18 10.20 19.58
CA LEU A 445 -14.43 10.86 20.01
C LEU A 445 -15.61 10.43 19.17
N ALA A 446 -15.47 10.39 17.84
CA ALA A 446 -16.52 9.93 16.95
C ALA A 446 -16.89 8.46 17.24
N ALA A 447 -15.91 7.62 17.57
CA ALA A 447 -16.13 6.23 17.97
C ALA A 447 -16.94 6.10 19.29
N ASN A 448 -16.62 6.95 20.27
CA ASN A 448 -17.20 6.86 21.61
C ASN A 448 -18.51 7.65 21.77
N ARG A 449 -18.75 8.68 20.97
CA ARG A 449 -19.88 9.61 21.08
C ARG A 449 -20.80 9.59 19.86
N GLY A 450 -20.32 8.99 18.76
CA GLY A 450 -21.09 8.82 17.54
C GLY A 450 -22.25 7.85 17.70
N ARG A 451 -23.15 7.87 16.73
CA ARG A 451 -24.33 6.99 16.66
C ARG A 451 -24.57 6.57 15.22
N GLN A 452 -25.21 5.43 15.02
CA GLN A 452 -25.82 5.09 13.75
C GLN A 452 -27.03 6.01 13.50
N PRO A 453 -27.18 6.62 12.31
CA PRO A 453 -28.35 7.41 11.99
C PRO A 453 -29.61 6.52 11.89
N ALA A 454 -30.75 7.05 12.27
CA ALA A 454 -32.03 6.37 12.14
C ALA A 454 -32.58 6.39 10.69
N SER A 455 -32.15 7.34 9.87
CA SER A 455 -32.45 7.42 8.42
C SER A 455 -31.30 8.08 7.68
N THR A 456 -31.11 7.74 6.39
CA THR A 456 -29.93 8.12 5.62
C THR A 456 -29.90 9.60 5.17
N ASP A 457 -31.05 10.24 4.95
CA ASP A 457 -31.07 11.52 4.22
C ASP A 457 -30.77 12.78 5.04
N ASP A 458 -31.13 12.83 6.33
CA ASP A 458 -30.96 14.04 7.15
C ASP A 458 -29.73 14.06 8.04
N GLN A 459 -29.06 12.94 8.22
CA GLN A 459 -28.02 12.79 9.24
C GLN A 459 -26.58 12.78 8.71
N LEU A 460 -26.40 12.65 7.39
CA LEU A 460 -25.09 12.66 6.75
C LEU A 460 -24.52 14.07 6.56
N LYS A 461 -25.40 15.08 6.41
CA LYS A 461 -24.96 16.46 6.22
C LYS A 461 -24.35 17.02 7.52
N GLY A 462 -23.09 17.44 7.43
CA GLY A 462 -22.38 18.05 8.56
C GLY A 462 -22.03 17.08 9.69
N ALA A 463 -21.82 15.80 9.38
CA ALA A 463 -21.34 14.79 10.30
C ALA A 463 -19.96 14.26 9.90
N LEU A 464 -19.13 13.91 10.87
CA LEU A 464 -17.94 13.10 10.67
C LEU A 464 -18.34 11.64 10.82
N LEU A 465 -18.26 10.89 9.74
CA LEU A 465 -18.52 9.45 9.71
C LEU A 465 -17.21 8.70 9.82
N ILE A 466 -17.21 7.61 10.58
CA ILE A 466 -16.05 6.73 10.78
C ILE A 466 -16.43 5.25 10.59
N PRO A 467 -15.51 4.41 10.10
CA PRO A 467 -15.72 2.98 9.96
C PRO A 467 -15.62 2.24 11.31
N GLY A 468 -16.00 0.98 11.34
CA GLY A 468 -15.79 0.08 12.47
C GLY A 468 -16.98 -0.07 13.41
N TYR A 469 -18.08 0.64 13.15
CA TYR A 469 -19.27 0.68 13.98
C TYR A 469 -20.58 0.53 13.20
N GLY A 470 -20.51 0.07 11.96
CA GLY A 470 -21.60 -0.04 11.00
C GLY A 470 -21.47 0.98 9.86
N PRO A 471 -22.35 0.88 8.84
CA PRO A 471 -22.18 1.61 7.56
C PRO A 471 -22.02 3.13 7.69
N PHE A 472 -22.77 3.75 8.60
CA PHE A 472 -22.87 5.22 8.68
C PHE A 472 -22.72 5.76 10.10
N HIS A 473 -21.88 5.14 10.92
CA HIS A 473 -21.63 5.62 12.28
C HIS A 473 -20.89 6.95 12.27
N GLY A 474 -21.41 7.94 12.98
CA GLY A 474 -20.76 9.24 13.02
C GLY A 474 -21.32 10.20 14.09
N ILE A 475 -20.76 11.40 14.11
CA ILE A 475 -21.09 12.47 15.04
C ILE A 475 -21.23 13.80 14.27
N LYS A 476 -22.23 14.62 14.61
CA LYS A 476 -22.37 15.96 14.04
C LYS A 476 -21.18 16.83 14.39
N LEU A 477 -20.69 17.63 13.44
CA LEU A 477 -19.44 18.42 13.60
C LEU A 477 -19.52 19.43 14.74
N ASP A 478 -20.69 20.05 14.98
CA ASP A 478 -20.91 20.98 16.09
C ASP A 478 -20.81 20.29 17.47
N LEU A 479 -21.34 19.05 17.56
CA LEU A 479 -21.23 18.24 18.75
C LEU A 479 -19.79 17.72 18.94
N LEU A 480 -19.14 17.30 17.86
CA LEU A 480 -17.75 16.86 17.87
C LEU A 480 -16.83 17.96 18.42
N ALA A 481 -16.97 19.19 17.94
CA ALA A 481 -16.18 20.33 18.41
C ALA A 481 -16.35 20.59 19.93
N LYS A 482 -17.59 20.52 20.42
CA LYS A 482 -17.89 20.68 21.85
C LYS A 482 -17.27 19.56 22.70
N GLU A 483 -17.45 18.30 22.28
CA GLU A 483 -16.92 17.13 22.99
C GLU A 483 -15.39 17.07 22.92
N ALA A 484 -14.76 17.56 21.84
CA ALA A 484 -13.32 17.62 21.67
C ALA A 484 -12.66 18.49 22.75
N VAL A 485 -13.12 19.73 22.91
CA VAL A 485 -12.59 20.66 23.93
C VAL A 485 -12.82 20.14 25.34
N LYS A 486 -13.96 19.48 25.59
CA LYS A 486 -14.31 18.90 26.89
C LYS A 486 -13.43 17.70 27.24
N SER A 487 -13.22 16.81 26.28
CA SER A 487 -12.54 15.52 26.50
C SER A 487 -11.02 15.64 26.49
N PHE A 488 -10.47 16.65 25.79
CA PHE A 488 -9.04 16.89 25.65
C PHE A 488 -8.67 18.33 26.04
N PRO A 489 -8.68 18.67 27.34
CA PRO A 489 -8.42 20.03 27.83
C PRO A 489 -7.06 20.60 27.38
N ALA A 490 -6.05 19.75 27.17
CA ALA A 490 -4.75 20.17 26.67
C ALA A 490 -4.77 20.68 25.23
N LEU A 491 -5.82 20.35 24.46
CA LEU A 491 -6.03 20.81 23.07
C LEU A 491 -7.03 21.97 22.98
N LYS A 492 -7.47 22.54 24.11
CA LYS A 492 -8.47 23.61 24.11
C LYS A 492 -8.01 24.83 23.29
N ALA A 493 -6.73 25.19 23.37
CA ALA A 493 -6.18 26.32 22.60
C ALA A 493 -6.19 26.03 21.10
N ASP A 494 -5.78 24.83 20.70
CA ASP A 494 -5.75 24.41 19.29
C ASP A 494 -7.16 24.40 18.69
N TRP A 495 -8.12 23.77 19.36
CA TRP A 495 -9.48 23.60 18.88
C TRP A 495 -10.42 24.76 19.18
N SER A 496 -9.94 25.82 19.83
CA SER A 496 -10.66 27.09 19.88
C SER A 496 -10.62 27.83 18.54
N LEU A 497 -9.70 27.45 17.65
CA LEU A 497 -9.58 27.95 16.29
C LEU A 497 -10.33 27.01 15.33
N PRO A 498 -11.44 27.43 14.71
CA PRO A 498 -12.23 26.59 13.82
C PRO A 498 -11.43 25.99 12.65
N GLU A 499 -10.46 26.73 12.12
CA GLU A 499 -9.59 26.28 11.03
C GLU A 499 -8.73 25.07 11.41
N VAL A 500 -8.33 24.94 12.68
CA VAL A 500 -7.52 23.81 13.16
C VAL A 500 -8.35 22.52 13.19
N ILE A 501 -9.55 22.56 13.78
CA ILE A 501 -10.41 21.38 13.84
C ILE A 501 -10.90 20.97 12.45
N LEU A 502 -11.23 21.93 11.58
CA LEU A 502 -11.60 21.67 10.20
C LEU A 502 -10.42 21.10 9.38
N GLY A 503 -9.21 21.59 9.63
CA GLY A 503 -7.99 21.05 9.04
C GLY A 503 -7.72 19.60 9.46
N ASP A 504 -7.91 19.29 10.75
CA ASP A 504 -7.78 17.91 11.26
C ASP A 504 -8.85 16.97 10.66
N ILE A 505 -10.10 17.43 10.53
CA ILE A 505 -11.18 16.67 9.88
C ILE A 505 -10.88 16.45 8.40
N ARG A 506 -10.45 17.50 7.69
CA ARG A 506 -10.06 17.39 6.28
C ARG A 506 -8.95 16.36 6.09
N TRP A 507 -7.93 16.41 6.93
CA TRP A 507 -6.86 15.42 6.88
C TRP A 507 -7.36 13.99 7.07
N LEU A 508 -8.28 13.75 8.03
CA LEU A 508 -8.88 12.42 8.21
C LEU A 508 -9.61 11.94 6.96
N CYS A 509 -10.35 12.84 6.29
CA CYS A 509 -11.06 12.51 5.05
C CYS A 509 -10.09 12.27 3.88
N GLU A 510 -9.05 13.09 3.72
CA GLU A 510 -8.01 12.92 2.71
C GLU A 510 -7.21 11.62 2.90
N GLN A 511 -7.03 11.19 4.15
CA GLN A 511 -6.42 9.90 4.45
C GLN A 511 -7.39 8.71 4.32
N GLY A 512 -8.65 8.94 3.94
CA GLY A 512 -9.69 7.92 3.82
C GLY A 512 -10.13 7.31 5.17
N LEU A 513 -9.75 7.91 6.30
CA LEU A 513 -10.08 7.41 7.64
C LEU A 513 -11.47 7.82 8.11
N ALA A 514 -12.05 8.81 7.48
CA ALA A 514 -13.39 9.32 7.75
C ALA A 514 -14.05 9.85 6.47
N MET A 515 -15.34 10.14 6.55
CA MET A 515 -16.12 10.86 5.53
C MET A 515 -16.86 12.02 6.22
N SER A 516 -17.05 13.14 5.53
CA SER A 516 -17.79 14.30 6.06
C SER A 516 -18.68 14.97 5.00
#